data_95707ca2ec95b32eccdb4694cc839b47
#
_entry.id   95707ca2ec95b32eccdb4694cc839b47
#
_cell.length_a   1.000
_cell.length_b   1.000
_cell.length_c   1.000
_cell.angle_alpha   90.00
_cell.angle_beta   90.00
_cell.angle_gamma   90.00
#
_symmetry.space_group_name_H-M   'P 1'
#
loop_
_entity.id
_entity.type
_entity.pdbx_description
1 polymer ?
#
loop_
_entity_poly.entity_id
_entity_poly.type
_entity_poly.pdbx_seq_one_letter_code
_entity_poly.pdbx_strand_id
1 'polypeptide(L)'
;MSSSDIQDALIKTAVNKIDIDVPNWTFVAARLFTFDLYHRVGIATSGSKGSPYSHISTYLEHGKSEGKLLQNLGNGFDLEKINNAIVPDRDFLFNYLGVKTLYDRYLIKDKNGNPIELPQHMFMAVAMFLAQNEEDSVKDDVAIQFYNVISQFEVMLATPTLSNARTYRHQ
;
A
#
# COMPACT_ATOMS: atom_id res chain seq x y z
N MET A 1 19.61 -22.63 3.68
CA MET A 1 18.44 -21.84 4.12
C MET A 1 18.62 -20.43 3.61
N SER A 2 17.73 -19.95 2.75
CA SER A 2 17.79 -18.59 2.20
C SER A 2 17.31 -17.56 3.23
N SER A 3 17.61 -16.27 3.01
CA SER A 3 17.05 -15.18 3.86
C SER A 3 15.52 -15.20 3.85
N SER A 4 14.92 -15.55 2.71
CA SER A 4 13.46 -15.69 2.57
C SER A 4 12.92 -16.82 3.44
N ASP A 5 13.59 -17.98 3.51
CA ASP A 5 13.16 -19.11 4.35
C ASP A 5 13.17 -18.73 5.83
N ILE A 6 14.16 -17.94 6.26
CA ILE A 6 14.26 -17.44 7.63
C ILE A 6 13.12 -16.48 7.94
N GLN A 7 12.84 -15.55 7.03
CA GLN A 7 11.76 -14.59 7.19
C GLN A 7 10.39 -15.27 7.27
N ASP A 8 10.13 -16.23 6.38
CA ASP A 8 8.90 -17.02 6.40
C ASP A 8 8.75 -17.83 7.70
N ALA A 9 9.85 -18.40 8.21
CA ALA A 9 9.84 -19.12 9.47
C ALA A 9 9.54 -18.20 10.67
N LEU A 10 10.09 -16.98 10.69
CA LEU A 10 9.81 -15.98 11.72
C LEU A 10 8.34 -15.56 11.71
N ILE A 11 7.78 -15.26 10.54
CA ILE A 11 6.37 -14.88 10.39
C ILE A 11 5.47 -16.03 10.86
N LYS A 12 5.70 -17.26 10.40
CA LYS A 12 4.94 -18.44 10.82
C LYS A 12 5.00 -18.66 12.33
N THR A 13 6.19 -18.52 12.92
CA THR A 13 6.36 -18.67 14.37
C THR A 13 5.56 -17.63 15.14
N ALA A 14 5.57 -16.37 14.70
CA ALA A 14 4.79 -15.31 15.32
C ALA A 14 3.27 -15.56 15.18
N VAL A 15 2.82 -16.01 14.00
CA VAL A 15 1.41 -16.35 13.76
C VAL A 15 0.95 -17.49 14.66
N ASN A 16 1.77 -18.54 14.83
CA ASN A 16 1.44 -19.67 15.68
C ASN A 16 1.37 -19.33 17.18
N LYS A 17 1.88 -18.15 17.57
CA LYS A 17 1.79 -17.64 18.95
C LYS A 17 0.56 -16.77 19.20
N ILE A 18 -0.24 -16.49 18.17
CA ILE A 18 -1.49 -15.73 18.33
C ILE A 18 -2.48 -16.60 19.07
N ASP A 19 -2.82 -16.21 20.30
CA ASP A 19 -3.78 -16.90 21.16
C ASP A 19 -4.64 -15.86 21.90
N ILE A 20 -5.75 -16.32 22.48
CA ILE A 20 -6.66 -15.49 23.27
C ILE A 20 -5.96 -14.87 24.48
N ASP A 21 -5.00 -15.59 25.06
CA ASP A 21 -4.24 -15.15 26.24
C ASP A 21 -3.11 -14.18 25.89
N VAL A 22 -2.65 -14.17 24.63
CA VAL A 22 -1.54 -13.34 24.15
C VAL A 22 -1.84 -12.69 22.79
N PRO A 23 -2.96 -11.95 22.66
CA PRO A 23 -3.47 -11.45 21.38
C PRO A 23 -2.51 -10.49 20.67
N ASN A 24 -1.61 -9.84 21.39
CA ASN A 24 -0.66 -8.87 20.83
C ASN A 24 0.36 -9.49 19.85
N TRP A 25 0.49 -10.83 19.80
CA TRP A 25 1.31 -11.49 18.79
C TRP A 25 0.80 -11.24 17.37
N THR A 26 -0.48 -10.87 17.19
CA THR A 26 -1.00 -10.46 15.88
C THR A 26 -0.28 -9.23 15.32
N PHE A 27 0.11 -8.29 16.18
CA PHE A 27 0.86 -7.10 15.75
C PHE A 27 2.34 -7.41 15.51
N VAL A 28 2.92 -8.35 16.25
CA VAL A 28 4.29 -8.82 15.99
C VAL A 28 4.35 -9.51 14.61
N ALA A 29 3.43 -10.41 14.34
CA ALA A 29 3.32 -11.10 13.05
C ALA A 29 3.07 -10.11 11.90
N ALA A 30 2.20 -9.08 12.12
CA ALA A 30 1.95 -8.02 11.16
C ALA A 30 3.22 -7.25 10.80
N ARG A 31 3.99 -6.83 11.78
CA ARG A 31 5.25 -6.08 11.57
C ARG A 31 6.29 -6.89 10.81
N LEU A 32 6.47 -8.16 11.18
CA LEU A 32 7.39 -9.06 10.46
C LEU A 32 6.96 -9.22 9.00
N PHE A 33 5.66 -9.39 8.73
CA PHE A 33 5.13 -9.49 7.38
C PHE A 33 5.27 -8.16 6.62
N THR A 34 5.03 -7.03 7.25
CA THR A 34 5.18 -5.69 6.64
C THR A 34 6.64 -5.43 6.25
N PHE A 35 7.61 -5.80 7.09
CA PHE A 35 9.04 -5.66 6.75
C PHE A 35 9.44 -6.56 5.58
N ASP A 36 8.91 -7.77 5.49
CA ASP A 36 9.11 -8.63 4.32
C ASP A 36 8.51 -8.00 3.05
N LEU A 37 7.30 -7.43 3.16
CA LEU A 37 6.64 -6.71 2.07
C LEU A 37 7.48 -5.51 1.59
N TYR A 38 8.02 -4.71 2.52
CA TYR A 38 8.92 -3.59 2.20
C TYR A 38 10.15 -4.05 1.43
N HIS A 39 10.76 -5.16 1.85
CA HIS A 39 11.91 -5.73 1.16
C HIS A 39 11.55 -6.20 -0.25
N ARG A 40 10.44 -6.89 -0.43
CA ARG A 40 9.98 -7.38 -1.75
C ARG A 40 9.69 -6.23 -2.72
N VAL A 41 8.98 -5.19 -2.27
CA VAL A 41 8.68 -4.03 -3.10
C VAL A 41 9.93 -3.18 -3.35
N GLY A 42 10.80 -3.02 -2.35
CA GLY A 42 12.07 -2.29 -2.49
C GLY A 42 13.02 -2.88 -3.53
N ILE A 43 13.06 -4.21 -3.66
CA ILE A 43 13.80 -4.87 -4.73
C ILE A 43 13.23 -4.51 -6.11
N ALA A 44 11.91 -4.43 -6.22
CA ALA A 44 11.24 -4.13 -7.49
C ALA A 44 11.37 -2.65 -7.90
N THR A 45 11.48 -1.71 -6.94
CA THR A 45 11.36 -0.27 -7.21
C THR A 45 12.62 0.54 -6.91
N SER A 46 13.75 -0.07 -6.50
CA SER A 46 15.00 0.63 -6.14
C SER A 46 14.77 1.76 -5.12
N GLY A 47 14.12 1.46 -4.00
CA GLY A 47 13.76 2.42 -2.97
C GLY A 47 14.93 3.25 -2.45
N SER A 48 14.66 4.51 -2.12
CA SER A 48 15.64 5.44 -1.56
C SER A 48 16.10 5.03 -0.16
N LYS A 49 17.36 5.27 0.16
CA LYS A 49 17.94 5.01 1.48
C LYS A 49 17.13 5.74 2.56
N GLY A 50 16.54 5.00 3.48
CA GLY A 50 15.90 5.52 4.70
C GLY A 50 14.38 5.48 4.76
N SER A 51 13.68 5.24 3.64
CA SER A 51 12.24 5.00 3.63
C SER A 51 11.93 3.71 2.88
N PRO A 52 11.00 2.86 3.37
CA PRO A 52 10.52 1.72 2.60
C PRO A 52 9.69 2.14 1.39
N TYR A 53 9.19 3.38 1.39
CA TYR A 53 8.37 3.95 0.33
C TYR A 53 9.25 4.67 -0.70
N SER A 54 9.12 4.31 -1.97
CA SER A 54 9.60 5.12 -3.08
C SER A 54 8.76 6.39 -3.19
N HIS A 55 9.28 7.41 -3.87
CA HIS A 55 8.48 8.59 -4.21
C HIS A 55 7.23 8.18 -4.99
N ILE A 56 6.09 8.86 -4.75
CA ILE A 56 4.80 8.51 -5.39
C ILE A 56 4.90 8.51 -6.93
N SER A 57 5.67 9.41 -7.53
CA SER A 57 5.89 9.45 -8.98
C SER A 57 6.53 8.16 -9.49
N THR A 58 7.55 7.64 -8.80
CA THR A 58 8.23 6.38 -9.15
C THR A 58 7.26 5.20 -9.10
N TYR A 59 6.42 5.13 -8.07
CA TYR A 59 5.37 4.11 -7.98
C TYR A 59 4.37 4.23 -9.16
N LEU A 60 3.88 5.44 -9.45
CA LEU A 60 2.93 5.66 -10.55
C LEU A 60 3.54 5.29 -11.90
N GLU A 61 4.77 5.71 -12.19
CA GLU A 61 5.48 5.40 -13.42
C GLU A 61 5.68 3.90 -13.58
N HIS A 62 6.14 3.22 -12.53
CA HIS A 62 6.32 1.76 -12.54
C HIS A 62 4.99 1.03 -12.78
N GLY A 63 3.93 1.37 -12.04
CA GLY A 63 2.63 0.74 -12.20
C GLY A 63 1.98 0.98 -13.57
N LYS A 64 2.21 2.16 -14.18
CA LYS A 64 1.78 2.48 -15.56
C LYS A 64 2.57 1.69 -16.59
N SER A 65 3.88 1.59 -16.44
CA SER A 65 4.74 0.82 -17.36
C SER A 65 4.42 -0.68 -17.35
N GLU A 66 4.03 -1.24 -16.19
CA GLU A 66 3.54 -2.61 -16.05
C GLU A 66 2.09 -2.79 -16.55
N GLY A 67 1.42 -1.73 -17.02
CA GLY A 67 0.03 -1.77 -17.45
C GLY A 67 -0.97 -2.10 -16.34
N LYS A 68 -0.64 -1.78 -15.09
CA LYS A 68 -1.45 -2.07 -13.91
C LYS A 68 -2.26 -0.86 -13.44
N LEU A 69 -1.70 0.34 -13.54
CA LEU A 69 -2.33 1.59 -13.17
C LEU A 69 -2.87 2.33 -14.40
N LEU A 70 -3.91 3.13 -14.18
CA LEU A 70 -4.46 4.04 -15.19
C LEU A 70 -3.38 5.02 -15.68
N GLN A 71 -3.28 5.24 -16.99
CA GLN A 71 -2.27 6.15 -17.57
C GLN A 71 -2.46 7.60 -17.13
N ASN A 72 -3.70 8.02 -16.91
CA ASN A 72 -4.04 9.37 -16.46
C ASN A 72 -3.99 9.56 -14.94
N LEU A 73 -3.77 8.51 -14.15
CA LEU A 73 -3.68 8.61 -12.68
C LEU A 73 -2.50 9.53 -12.31
N GLY A 74 -2.75 10.51 -11.47
CA GLY A 74 -1.76 11.52 -11.08
C GLY A 74 -1.71 12.77 -11.98
N ASN A 75 -2.41 12.78 -13.10
CA ASN A 75 -2.47 13.97 -13.94
C ASN A 75 -3.17 15.13 -13.22
N GLY A 76 -2.55 16.32 -13.23
CA GLY A 76 -3.08 17.51 -12.58
C GLY A 76 -2.89 17.54 -11.05
N PHE A 77 -2.15 16.58 -10.46
CA PHE A 77 -1.77 16.60 -9.04
C PHE A 77 -0.36 17.14 -8.85
N ASP A 78 -0.15 17.87 -7.77
CA ASP A 78 1.19 18.20 -7.25
C ASP A 78 1.74 16.94 -6.53
N LEU A 79 2.54 16.15 -7.27
CA LEU A 79 3.06 14.87 -6.76
C LEU A 79 4.02 15.04 -5.57
N GLU A 80 4.68 16.20 -5.42
CA GLU A 80 5.50 16.49 -4.23
C GLU A 80 4.61 16.70 -3.00
N LYS A 81 3.53 17.46 -3.12
CA LYS A 81 2.56 17.67 -2.05
C LYS A 81 1.89 16.36 -1.66
N ILE A 82 1.48 15.56 -2.63
CA ILE A 82 0.88 14.23 -2.43
C ILE A 82 1.88 13.30 -1.73
N ASN A 83 3.14 13.25 -2.19
CA ASN A 83 4.17 12.41 -1.60
C ASN A 83 4.44 12.77 -0.13
N ASN A 84 4.52 14.05 0.18
CA ASN A 84 4.77 14.54 1.53
C ASN A 84 3.61 14.26 2.50
N ALA A 85 2.40 14.00 1.99
CA ALA A 85 1.25 13.62 2.79
C ALA A 85 1.19 12.13 3.13
N ILE A 86 2.02 11.29 2.49
CA ILE A 86 2.09 9.84 2.78
C ILE A 86 2.73 9.62 4.15
N VAL A 87 2.07 8.84 5.00
CA VAL A 87 2.50 8.51 6.36
C VAL A 87 2.79 7.01 6.46
N PRO A 88 4.04 6.55 6.25
CA PRO A 88 4.41 5.13 6.27
C PRO A 88 4.04 4.40 7.56
N ASP A 89 4.13 5.08 8.70
CA ASP A 89 3.87 4.51 10.03
C ASP A 89 2.43 4.00 10.21
N ARG A 90 1.49 4.42 9.36
CA ARG A 90 0.12 3.89 9.35
C ARG A 90 0.06 2.41 8.95
N ASP A 91 1.10 1.85 8.34
CA ASP A 91 1.20 0.41 8.11
C ASP A 91 1.25 -0.39 9.41
N PHE A 92 1.69 0.22 10.51
CA PHE A 92 1.72 -0.42 11.83
C PHE A 92 0.37 -0.42 12.57
N LEU A 93 -0.66 0.20 11.99
CA LEU A 93 -2.04 0.09 12.49
C LEU A 93 -2.67 -1.28 12.17
N PHE A 94 -2.14 -2.00 11.18
CA PHE A 94 -2.66 -3.32 10.83
C PHE A 94 -2.31 -4.39 11.85
N ASN A 95 -3.27 -5.27 12.12
CA ASN A 95 -3.00 -6.61 12.64
C ASN A 95 -2.58 -7.55 11.49
N TYR A 96 -2.17 -8.77 11.80
CA TYR A 96 -1.69 -9.72 10.79
C TYR A 96 -2.73 -10.05 9.73
N LEU A 97 -3.98 -10.31 10.14
CA LEU A 97 -5.06 -10.62 9.20
C LEU A 97 -5.33 -9.44 8.26
N GLY A 98 -5.27 -8.22 8.77
CA GLY A 98 -5.48 -6.99 7.99
C GLY A 98 -4.42 -6.83 6.89
N VAL A 99 -3.14 -6.81 7.25
CA VAL A 99 -2.06 -6.65 6.25
C VAL A 99 -1.98 -7.83 5.29
N LYS A 100 -2.22 -9.04 5.76
CA LYS A 100 -2.26 -10.24 4.92
C LYS A 100 -3.40 -10.20 3.92
N THR A 101 -4.59 -9.72 4.34
CA THR A 101 -5.74 -9.53 3.45
C THR A 101 -5.46 -8.47 2.39
N LEU A 102 -4.81 -7.35 2.77
CA LEU A 102 -4.37 -6.35 1.78
C LEU A 102 -3.45 -6.98 0.74
N TYR A 103 -2.43 -7.68 1.18
CA TYR A 103 -1.46 -8.34 0.30
C TYR A 103 -2.13 -9.36 -0.64
N ASP A 104 -3.04 -10.19 -0.13
CA ASP A 104 -3.64 -11.26 -0.91
C ASP A 104 -4.66 -10.75 -1.93
N ARG A 105 -5.43 -9.72 -1.59
CA ARG A 105 -6.63 -9.32 -2.34
C ARG A 105 -6.56 -7.96 -3.01
N TYR A 106 -5.77 -7.03 -2.48
CA TYR A 106 -5.85 -5.62 -2.88
C TYR A 106 -4.57 -5.06 -3.49
N LEU A 107 -3.39 -5.44 -2.95
CA LEU A 107 -2.13 -4.93 -3.48
C LEU A 107 -1.89 -5.46 -4.90
N ILE A 108 -1.54 -4.55 -5.80
CA ILE A 108 -1.21 -4.87 -7.18
C ILE A 108 0.08 -5.68 -7.22
N LYS A 109 0.07 -6.71 -8.05
CA LYS A 109 1.22 -7.60 -8.28
C LYS A 109 1.62 -7.59 -9.75
N ASP A 110 2.91 -7.78 -9.99
CA ASP A 110 3.45 -7.99 -11.34
C ASP A 110 2.97 -9.33 -11.93
N LYS A 111 3.41 -9.64 -13.15
CA LYS A 111 3.10 -10.92 -13.84
C LYS A 111 3.67 -12.16 -13.14
N ASN A 112 4.65 -11.98 -12.26
CA ASN A 112 5.29 -13.06 -11.50
C ASN A 112 4.66 -13.25 -10.11
N GLY A 113 3.68 -12.41 -9.73
CA GLY A 113 3.03 -12.44 -8.44
C GLY A 113 3.74 -11.61 -7.35
N ASN A 114 4.76 -10.84 -7.69
CA ASN A 114 5.44 -9.97 -6.74
C ASN A 114 4.66 -8.68 -6.54
N PRO A 115 4.52 -8.17 -5.31
CA PRO A 115 3.85 -6.90 -5.06
C PRO A 115 4.68 -5.75 -5.65
N ILE A 116 4.00 -4.79 -6.28
CA ILE A 116 4.61 -3.59 -6.85
C ILE A 116 4.20 -2.32 -6.10
N GLU A 117 3.38 -2.44 -5.08
CA GLU A 117 2.93 -1.33 -4.25
C GLU A 117 2.90 -1.70 -2.78
N LEU A 118 2.98 -0.69 -1.92
CA LEU A 118 2.83 -0.77 -0.48
C LEU A 118 1.45 -0.23 -0.06
N PRO A 119 0.95 -0.53 1.16
CA PRO A 119 -0.39 -0.14 1.58
C PRO A 119 -0.67 1.36 1.44
N GLN A 120 0.25 2.23 1.85
CA GLN A 120 0.02 3.67 1.77
C GLN A 120 0.06 4.19 0.32
N HIS A 121 0.85 3.59 -0.59
CA HIS A 121 0.75 3.86 -2.04
C HIS A 121 -0.64 3.50 -2.58
N MET A 122 -1.16 2.33 -2.20
CA MET A 122 -2.49 1.89 -2.59
C MET A 122 -3.56 2.88 -2.13
N PHE A 123 -3.56 3.26 -0.85
CA PHE A 123 -4.57 4.18 -0.31
C PHE A 123 -4.48 5.56 -0.96
N MET A 124 -3.26 6.09 -1.16
CA MET A 124 -3.09 7.38 -1.82
C MET A 124 -3.54 7.32 -3.29
N ALA A 125 -3.22 6.27 -4.02
CA ALA A 125 -3.62 6.11 -5.42
C ALA A 125 -5.15 5.99 -5.56
N VAL A 126 -5.84 5.30 -4.63
CA VAL A 126 -7.30 5.26 -4.57
C VAL A 126 -7.87 6.65 -4.28
N ALA A 127 -7.30 7.38 -3.32
CA ALA A 127 -7.71 8.74 -2.97
C ALA A 127 -7.55 9.71 -4.15
N MET A 128 -6.43 9.63 -4.87
CA MET A 128 -6.20 10.42 -6.09
C MET A 128 -7.22 10.09 -7.19
N PHE A 129 -7.56 8.81 -7.37
CA PHE A 129 -8.61 8.43 -8.33
C PHE A 129 -9.96 9.02 -7.96
N LEU A 130 -10.35 8.99 -6.69
CA LEU A 130 -11.62 9.56 -6.22
C LEU A 130 -11.67 11.08 -6.41
N ALA A 131 -10.54 11.76 -6.23
CA ALA A 131 -10.43 13.23 -6.37
C ALA A 131 -10.12 13.70 -7.80
N GLN A 132 -9.95 12.81 -8.79
CA GLN A 132 -9.45 13.16 -10.12
C GLN A 132 -10.30 14.16 -10.90
N ASN A 133 -11.59 14.25 -10.59
CA ASN A 133 -12.55 15.15 -11.26
C ASN A 133 -12.81 16.45 -10.47
N GLU A 134 -12.13 16.67 -9.36
CA GLU A 134 -12.20 17.90 -8.61
C GLU A 134 -11.47 19.04 -9.36
N GLU A 135 -11.81 20.29 -9.02
CA GLU A 135 -11.12 21.45 -9.54
C GLU A 135 -9.63 21.44 -9.17
N ASP A 136 -8.76 21.84 -10.07
CA ASP A 136 -7.30 21.81 -9.89
C ASP A 136 -6.83 22.58 -8.64
N SER A 137 -7.59 23.61 -8.22
CA SER A 137 -7.28 24.41 -7.02
C SER A 137 -7.46 23.65 -5.69
N VAL A 138 -8.26 22.58 -5.66
CA VAL A 138 -8.61 21.84 -4.43
C VAL A 138 -8.31 20.33 -4.53
N LYS A 139 -8.02 19.84 -5.72
CA LYS A 139 -7.83 18.42 -6.03
C LYS A 139 -6.85 17.72 -5.08
N ASP A 140 -5.69 18.31 -4.85
CA ASP A 140 -4.68 17.73 -3.96
C ASP A 140 -5.17 17.62 -2.52
N ASP A 141 -5.80 18.68 -2.02
CA ASP A 141 -6.29 18.71 -0.64
C ASP A 141 -7.43 17.71 -0.44
N VAL A 142 -8.31 17.56 -1.42
CA VAL A 142 -9.37 16.54 -1.40
C VAL A 142 -8.78 15.14 -1.42
N ALA A 143 -7.78 14.87 -2.28
CA ALA A 143 -7.11 13.57 -2.29
C ALA A 143 -6.43 13.27 -0.94
N ILE A 144 -5.75 14.25 -0.34
CA ILE A 144 -5.11 14.09 0.96
C ILE A 144 -6.15 13.84 2.07
N GLN A 145 -7.30 14.50 2.03
CA GLN A 145 -8.40 14.24 2.98
C GLN A 145 -8.94 12.81 2.84
N PHE A 146 -9.22 12.34 1.61
CA PHE A 146 -9.63 10.96 1.36
C PHE A 146 -8.58 9.96 1.84
N TYR A 147 -7.31 10.20 1.51
CA TYR A 147 -6.21 9.37 2.00
C TYR A 147 -6.19 9.28 3.53
N ASN A 148 -6.33 10.41 4.22
CA ASN A 148 -6.30 10.45 5.67
C ASN A 148 -7.39 9.57 6.29
N VAL A 149 -8.65 9.73 5.88
CA VAL A 149 -9.77 8.97 6.47
C VAL A 149 -9.71 7.48 6.12
N ILE A 150 -9.23 7.12 4.92
CA ILE A 150 -9.10 5.72 4.49
C ILE A 150 -7.93 5.03 5.21
N SER A 151 -6.76 5.68 5.26
CA SER A 151 -5.54 5.08 5.79
C SER A 151 -5.49 5.02 7.33
N GLN A 152 -6.35 5.78 8.01
CA GLN A 152 -6.57 5.72 9.45
C GLN A 152 -7.74 4.80 9.84
N PHE A 153 -8.39 4.18 8.85
CA PHE A 153 -9.54 3.28 9.03
C PHE A 153 -10.78 3.96 9.61
N GLU A 154 -10.92 5.29 9.45
CA GLU A 154 -12.14 6.02 9.81
C GLU A 154 -13.27 5.69 8.84
N VAL A 155 -12.94 5.37 7.60
CA VAL A 155 -13.86 4.92 6.55
C VAL A 155 -13.36 3.63 5.91
N MET A 156 -14.25 2.65 5.78
CA MET A 156 -13.97 1.41 5.07
C MET A 156 -14.60 1.47 3.67
N LEU A 157 -13.76 1.46 2.64
CA LEU A 157 -14.23 1.42 1.26
C LEU A 157 -14.63 0.01 0.84
N ALA A 158 -15.62 -0.07 -0.05
CA ALA A 158 -16.03 -1.34 -0.64
C ALA A 158 -14.90 -1.99 -1.44
N THR A 159 -14.88 -3.32 -1.47
CA THR A 159 -13.88 -4.11 -2.20
C THR A 159 -13.67 -3.65 -3.65
N PRO A 160 -14.71 -3.38 -4.48
CA PRO A 160 -14.50 -2.91 -5.84
C PRO A 160 -13.70 -1.61 -5.92
N THR A 161 -13.94 -0.66 -5.02
CA THR A 161 -13.21 0.61 -4.98
C THR A 161 -11.76 0.39 -4.60
N LEU A 162 -11.47 -0.35 -3.52
CA LEU A 162 -10.11 -0.63 -3.09
C LEU A 162 -9.29 -1.42 -4.11
N SER A 163 -9.93 -2.39 -4.80
CA SER A 163 -9.23 -3.23 -5.77
C SER A 163 -9.00 -2.54 -7.10
N ASN A 164 -10.00 -1.80 -7.60
CA ASN A 164 -10.07 -1.44 -9.00
C ASN A 164 -9.95 0.04 -9.30
N ALA A 165 -10.28 0.95 -8.37
CA ALA A 165 -10.40 2.39 -8.64
C ALA A 165 -9.18 2.99 -9.37
N ARG A 166 -7.95 2.59 -8.98
CA ARG A 166 -6.70 3.06 -9.59
C ARG A 166 -6.25 2.28 -10.82
N THR A 167 -7.01 1.26 -11.24
CA THR A 167 -6.65 0.31 -12.30
C THR A 167 -7.55 0.43 -13.52
N TYR A 168 -7.20 -0.24 -14.63
CA TYR A 168 -8.05 -0.32 -15.83
C TYR A 168 -9.38 -1.06 -15.61
N ARG A 169 -9.59 -1.68 -14.45
CA ARG A 169 -10.82 -2.39 -14.08
C ARG A 169 -11.77 -1.53 -13.24
N HIS A 170 -11.53 -0.22 -13.16
CA HIS A 170 -12.46 0.70 -12.48
C HIS A 170 -13.84 0.65 -13.13
N GLN A 171 -14.86 0.70 -12.30
CA GLN A 171 -16.26 0.79 -12.70
C GLN A 171 -16.84 2.07 -12.15
#